data_426c5f294fb5f0a5c24223bc8666e74d
#
_entry.id   426c5f294fb5f0a5c24223bc8666e74d
#
_cell.length_a   1.000
_cell.length_b   1.000
_cell.length_c   1.000
_cell.angle_alpha   90.00
_cell.angle_beta   90.00
_cell.angle_gamma   90.00
#
_symmetry.space_group_name_H-M   'P 1'
#
loop_
_entity.id
_entity.type
_entity.pdbx_description
1 polymer ?
#
loop_
_entity_poly.entity_id
_entity_poly.type
_entity_poly.pdbx_seq_one_letter_code
_entity_poly.pdbx_strand_id
1 'polypeptide(L)'
;MKLHYVATCLFGLEKTLGEELDALGLARTETMDGRVFFEGDESDLARASIGLRCAERVLLLLGRFPAESFDALFEGTKALPWEDWIGRNDAFPVKGHAIKSKLHSLPDCQSIVKKAVVDRLSGAYGQKWFAEAGVKYQIEFFIFNIL
;
A
#
# COMPACT_ATOMS: atom_id res chain seq x y z
N MET A 1 11.47 -5.22 -14.00
CA MET A 1 10.32 -4.29 -13.83
C MET A 1 10.55 -3.45 -12.59
N LYS A 2 10.37 -2.17 -12.72
CA LYS A 2 10.58 -1.23 -11.63
C LYS A 2 9.34 -1.17 -10.73
N LEU A 3 9.50 -1.50 -9.47
CA LEU A 3 8.44 -1.48 -8.48
C LEU A 3 8.67 -0.34 -7.49
N HIS A 4 7.62 0.11 -6.86
CA HIS A 4 7.66 1.17 -5.85
C HIS A 4 7.32 0.60 -4.48
N TYR A 5 8.07 1.02 -3.47
CA TYR A 5 7.95 0.50 -2.11
C TYR A 5 7.85 1.64 -1.09
N VAL A 6 7.28 1.32 0.05
CA VAL A 6 7.20 2.21 1.21
C VAL A 6 7.74 1.48 2.42
N ALA A 7 8.76 2.03 3.06
CA ALA A 7 9.21 1.57 4.37
C ALA A 7 8.60 2.49 5.44
N THR A 8 7.86 1.93 6.37
CA THR A 8 7.25 2.69 7.46
C THR A 8 8.13 2.65 8.71
N CYS A 9 8.10 3.71 9.51
CA CYS A 9 8.89 3.81 10.75
C CYS A 9 8.20 4.70 11.78
N LEU A 10 8.72 4.69 13.00
CA LEU A 10 8.30 5.63 14.03
C LEU A 10 8.76 7.05 13.67
N PHE A 11 8.01 8.05 14.12
CA PHE A 11 8.39 9.44 13.95
C PHE A 11 9.79 9.71 14.53
N GLY A 12 10.60 10.42 13.77
CA GLY A 12 11.96 10.76 14.14
C GLY A 12 13.02 9.80 13.58
N LEU A 13 12.62 8.65 13.04
CA LEU A 13 13.55 7.66 12.48
C LEU A 13 13.71 7.75 10.97
N GLU A 14 13.04 8.68 10.31
CA GLU A 14 13.01 8.78 8.83
C GLU A 14 14.42 8.98 8.26
N LYS A 15 15.23 9.82 8.89
CA LYS A 15 16.61 10.06 8.45
C LYS A 15 17.45 8.80 8.56
N THR A 16 17.37 8.12 9.70
CA THR A 16 18.11 6.88 9.94
C THR A 16 17.69 5.79 8.97
N LEU A 17 16.37 5.65 8.75
CA LEU A 17 15.85 4.69 7.78
C LEU A 17 16.33 4.98 6.37
N GLY A 18 16.34 6.26 5.98
CA GLY A 18 16.89 6.67 4.68
C GLY A 18 18.36 6.34 4.51
N GLU A 19 19.15 6.53 5.55
CA GLU A 19 20.58 6.15 5.54
C GLU A 19 20.77 4.65 5.44
N GLU A 20 19.91 3.85 6.08
CA GLU A 20 19.94 2.39 5.93
C GLU A 20 19.61 1.96 4.49
N LEU A 21 18.64 2.61 3.85
CA LEU A 21 18.32 2.35 2.45
C LEU A 21 19.51 2.67 1.54
N ASP A 22 20.18 3.80 1.78
CA ASP A 22 21.39 4.17 1.04
C ASP A 22 22.50 3.14 1.22
N ALA A 23 22.72 2.67 2.43
CA ALA A 23 23.73 1.67 2.74
C ALA A 23 23.48 0.34 2.03
N LEU A 24 22.20 0.00 1.81
CA LEU A 24 21.81 -1.19 1.06
C LEU A 24 21.84 -0.98 -0.46
N GLY A 25 22.12 0.24 -0.92
CA GLY A 25 22.12 0.56 -2.34
C GLY A 25 20.72 0.66 -2.95
N LEU A 26 19.70 0.93 -2.12
CA LEU A 26 18.32 1.08 -2.58
C LEU A 26 18.02 2.54 -2.93
N ALA A 27 17.30 2.76 -4.03
CA ALA A 27 17.06 4.10 -4.55
C ALA A 27 15.89 4.78 -3.85
N ARG A 28 16.16 5.68 -2.92
CA ARG A 28 15.12 6.50 -2.27
C ARG A 28 14.50 7.47 -3.28
N THR A 29 13.20 7.69 -3.18
CA THR A 29 12.48 8.64 -4.04
C THR A 29 11.89 9.80 -3.26
N GLU A 30 11.35 9.55 -2.06
CA GLU A 30 10.67 10.57 -1.26
C GLU A 30 10.73 10.20 0.22
N THR A 31 10.75 11.19 1.09
CA THR A 31 10.66 11.00 2.54
C THR A 31 9.49 11.84 3.07
N MET A 32 8.63 11.20 3.85
CA MET A 32 7.51 11.84 4.53
C MET A 32 7.53 11.45 6.01
N ASP A 33 6.70 12.09 6.82
CA ASP A 33 6.57 11.73 8.22
C ASP A 33 6.17 10.26 8.38
N GLY A 34 7.01 9.50 9.07
CA GLY A 34 6.78 8.08 9.35
C GLY A 34 7.02 7.13 8.20
N ARG A 35 7.55 7.59 7.05
CA ARG A 35 7.76 6.72 5.90
C ARG A 35 8.81 7.24 4.92
N VAL A 36 9.51 6.30 4.30
CA VAL A 36 10.46 6.57 3.23
C VAL A 36 10.10 5.72 2.03
N PHE A 37 9.98 6.37 0.87
CA PHE A 37 9.65 5.72 -0.39
C PHE A 37 10.94 5.36 -1.12
N PHE A 38 10.96 4.19 -1.73
CA PHE A 38 12.08 3.76 -2.57
C PHE A 38 11.57 2.90 -3.72
N GLU A 39 12.43 2.63 -4.67
CA GLU A 39 12.08 1.85 -5.85
C GLU A 39 13.14 0.80 -6.16
N GLY A 40 12.78 -0.22 -6.89
CA GLY A 40 13.66 -1.30 -7.27
C GLY A 40 12.90 -2.47 -7.88
N ASP A 41 13.56 -3.61 -7.93
CA ASP A 41 12.97 -4.85 -8.40
C ASP A 41 12.51 -5.73 -7.22
N GLU A 42 12.08 -6.94 -7.52
CA GLU A 42 11.63 -7.89 -6.49
C GLU A 42 12.73 -8.30 -5.53
N SER A 43 13.97 -8.38 -6.02
CA SER A 43 15.12 -8.72 -5.15
C SER A 43 15.41 -7.61 -4.15
N ASP A 44 15.14 -6.36 -4.50
CA ASP A 44 15.30 -5.22 -3.62
C ASP A 44 14.30 -5.25 -2.46
N LEU A 45 13.10 -5.79 -2.68
CA LEU A 45 12.15 -6.02 -1.60
C LEU A 45 12.73 -6.99 -0.56
N ALA A 46 13.31 -8.09 -1.00
CA ALA A 46 13.92 -9.06 -0.11
C ALA A 46 15.10 -8.45 0.66
N ARG A 47 15.94 -7.69 -0.02
CA ARG A 47 17.08 -7.00 0.60
C ARG A 47 16.63 -6.00 1.66
N ALA A 48 15.59 -5.22 1.37
CA ALA A 48 15.01 -4.27 2.32
C ALA A 48 14.42 -4.99 3.52
N SER A 49 13.66 -6.05 3.29
CA SER A 49 12.99 -6.81 4.37
C SER A 49 13.98 -7.46 5.34
N ILE A 50 15.14 -7.87 4.84
CA ILE A 50 16.18 -8.49 5.67
C ILE A 50 17.12 -7.44 6.29
N GLY A 51 17.45 -6.38 5.55
CA GLY A 51 18.50 -5.45 5.91
C GLY A 51 18.09 -4.23 6.71
N LEU A 52 16.82 -3.81 6.61
CA LEU A 52 16.35 -2.62 7.33
C LEU A 52 16.09 -2.95 8.81
N ARG A 53 16.61 -2.11 9.71
CA ARG A 53 16.46 -2.29 11.16
C ARG A 53 15.44 -1.32 11.75
N CYS A 54 15.33 -0.11 11.19
CA CYS A 54 14.43 0.93 11.69
C CYS A 54 13.06 0.90 11.04
N ALA A 55 12.82 0.05 10.05
CA ALA A 55 11.53 -0.08 9.40
C ALA A 55 10.60 -0.99 10.21
N GLU A 56 9.36 -0.56 10.40
CA GLU A 56 8.32 -1.43 10.96
C GLU A 56 7.81 -2.39 9.90
N ARG A 57 7.57 -1.88 8.68
CA ARG A 57 7.09 -2.65 7.54
C ARG A 57 7.68 -2.14 6.24
N VAL A 58 7.79 -3.03 5.28
CA VAL A 58 8.07 -2.69 3.89
C VAL A 58 6.86 -3.10 3.07
N LEU A 59 6.27 -2.13 2.38
CA LEU A 59 5.02 -2.30 1.64
C LEU A 59 5.26 -2.05 0.15
N LEU A 60 4.59 -2.84 -0.68
CA LEU A 60 4.53 -2.57 -2.11
C LEU A 60 3.52 -1.44 -2.36
N LEU A 61 3.95 -0.37 -2.99
CA LEU A 61 3.09 0.75 -3.33
C LEU A 61 2.45 0.49 -4.70
N LEU A 62 1.14 0.28 -4.73
CA LEU A 62 0.40 0.06 -5.97
C LEU A 62 -0.01 1.35 -6.65
N GLY A 63 -0.30 2.39 -5.89
CA GLY A 63 -0.68 3.67 -6.47
C GLY A 63 -0.92 4.77 -5.45
N ARG A 64 -0.96 5.99 -5.96
CA ARG A 64 -1.26 7.22 -5.22
C ARG A 64 -2.20 8.04 -6.07
N PHE A 65 -3.26 8.56 -5.49
CA PHE A 65 -4.24 9.37 -6.23
C PHE A 65 -4.98 10.31 -5.29
N PRO A 66 -5.52 11.42 -5.80
CA PRO A 66 -6.37 12.30 -5.01
C PRO A 66 -7.69 11.60 -4.67
N ALA A 67 -8.14 11.71 -3.42
CA ALA A 67 -9.39 11.12 -2.96
C ALA A 67 -10.10 12.10 -2.00
N GLU A 68 -10.82 13.05 -2.56
CA GLU A 68 -11.56 14.06 -1.77
C GLU A 68 -12.99 13.62 -1.47
N SER A 69 -13.45 12.54 -2.06
CA SER A 69 -14.79 11.97 -1.86
C SER A 69 -14.72 10.46 -1.81
N PHE A 70 -15.79 9.84 -1.31
CA PHE A 70 -15.89 8.37 -1.31
C PHE A 70 -15.89 7.80 -2.73
N ASP A 71 -16.52 8.49 -3.68
CA ASP A 71 -16.51 8.07 -5.09
C ASP A 71 -15.10 8.11 -5.68
N ALA A 72 -14.33 9.16 -5.39
CA ALA A 72 -12.95 9.27 -5.84
C ALA A 72 -12.09 8.17 -5.23
N LEU A 73 -12.28 7.85 -3.95
CA LEU A 73 -11.58 6.75 -3.28
C LEU A 73 -11.92 5.40 -3.94
N PHE A 74 -13.19 5.15 -4.21
CA PHE A 74 -13.63 3.92 -4.85
C PHE A 74 -13.05 3.77 -6.26
N GLU A 75 -13.22 4.77 -7.10
CA GLU A 75 -12.77 4.72 -8.50
C GLU A 75 -11.24 4.63 -8.61
N GLY A 76 -10.54 5.41 -7.81
CA GLY A 76 -9.06 5.38 -7.80
C GLY A 76 -8.52 4.03 -7.34
N THR A 77 -9.13 3.44 -6.32
CA THR A 77 -8.74 2.11 -5.83
C THR A 77 -9.04 1.03 -6.87
N LYS A 78 -10.22 1.06 -7.47
CA LYS A 78 -10.63 0.09 -8.49
C LYS A 78 -9.75 0.12 -9.73
N ALA A 79 -9.20 1.28 -10.07
CA ALA A 79 -8.32 1.44 -11.23
C ALA A 79 -6.96 0.76 -11.07
N LEU A 80 -6.56 0.37 -9.87
CA LEU A 80 -5.26 -0.27 -9.62
C LEU A 80 -5.27 -1.75 -10.04
N PRO A 81 -4.11 -2.29 -10.47
CA PRO A 81 -4.05 -3.66 -11.01
C PRO A 81 -3.94 -4.73 -9.92
N TRP A 82 -4.96 -4.87 -9.09
CA TRP A 82 -4.97 -5.81 -7.98
C TRP A 82 -4.78 -7.26 -8.42
N GLU A 83 -5.29 -7.63 -9.59
CA GLU A 83 -5.18 -8.98 -10.15
C GLU A 83 -3.75 -9.39 -10.46
N ASP A 84 -2.83 -8.46 -10.60
CA ASP A 84 -1.40 -8.76 -10.81
C ASP A 84 -0.76 -9.36 -9.56
N TRP A 85 -1.37 -9.15 -8.40
CA TRP A 85 -0.82 -9.56 -7.10
C TRP A 85 -1.70 -10.52 -6.34
N ILE A 86 -3.02 -10.35 -6.39
CA ILE A 86 -3.99 -11.14 -5.62
C ILE A 86 -4.60 -12.19 -6.52
N GLY A 87 -4.43 -13.47 -6.15
CA GLY A 87 -5.02 -14.60 -6.87
C GLY A 87 -6.49 -14.81 -6.52
N ARG A 88 -7.14 -15.71 -7.26
CA ARG A 88 -8.58 -15.99 -7.13
C ARG A 88 -9.03 -16.39 -5.74
N ASN A 89 -8.19 -17.09 -5.01
CA ASN A 89 -8.52 -17.64 -3.69
C ASN A 89 -7.76 -16.97 -2.55
N ASP A 90 -6.96 -15.95 -2.85
CA ASP A 90 -6.14 -15.29 -1.84
C ASP A 90 -6.98 -14.38 -0.94
N ALA A 91 -6.55 -14.25 0.31
CA ALA A 91 -7.18 -13.35 1.26
C ALA A 91 -6.61 -11.94 1.10
N PHE A 92 -7.49 -10.93 1.18
CA PHE A 92 -7.07 -9.53 1.04
C PHE A 92 -7.76 -8.63 2.07
N PRO A 93 -7.42 -8.80 3.36
CA PRO A 93 -7.95 -7.92 4.40
C PRO A 93 -7.45 -6.49 4.20
N VAL A 94 -8.29 -5.51 4.51
CA VAL A 94 -8.00 -4.09 4.34
C VAL A 94 -7.84 -3.42 5.69
N LYS A 95 -6.73 -2.71 5.86
CA LYS A 95 -6.45 -1.88 7.03
C LYS A 95 -6.14 -0.46 6.59
N GLY A 96 -6.78 0.51 7.22
CA GLY A 96 -6.64 1.90 6.83
C GLY A 96 -6.06 2.78 7.91
N HIS A 97 -5.45 3.87 7.47
CA HIS A 97 -4.91 4.93 8.33
C HIS A 97 -5.33 6.27 7.74
N ALA A 98 -5.98 7.12 8.54
CA ALA A 98 -6.39 8.44 8.13
C ALA A 98 -5.72 9.49 9.02
N ILE A 99 -5.07 10.47 8.40
CA ILE A 99 -4.40 11.56 9.11
C ILE A 99 -4.89 12.87 8.50
N LYS A 100 -5.63 13.68 9.28
CA LYS A 100 -6.13 15.00 8.86
C LYS A 100 -6.83 14.97 7.50
N SER A 101 -7.66 13.97 7.25
CA SER A 101 -8.39 13.82 5.99
C SER A 101 -9.77 14.43 6.05
N LYS A 102 -10.29 14.87 4.90
CA LYS A 102 -11.70 15.25 4.74
C LYS A 102 -12.64 14.06 4.87
N LEU A 103 -12.14 12.86 4.66
CA LEU A 103 -12.89 11.61 4.84
C LEU A 103 -12.77 11.20 6.30
N HIS A 104 -13.80 11.47 7.09
CA HIS A 104 -13.75 11.36 8.54
C HIS A 104 -13.96 9.93 9.08
N SER A 105 -14.61 9.06 8.32
CA SER A 105 -14.92 7.71 8.79
C SER A 105 -13.95 6.69 8.23
N LEU A 106 -13.02 6.23 9.04
CA LEU A 106 -12.05 5.20 8.66
C LEU A 106 -12.73 3.86 8.34
N PRO A 107 -13.72 3.38 9.14
CA PRO A 107 -14.44 2.15 8.78
C PRO A 107 -15.14 2.23 7.42
N ASP A 108 -15.73 3.38 7.09
CA ASP A 108 -16.38 3.57 5.79
C ASP A 108 -15.35 3.53 4.66
N CYS A 109 -14.20 4.18 4.85
CA CYS A 109 -13.11 4.11 3.88
C CYS A 109 -12.60 2.69 3.68
N GLN A 110 -12.46 1.90 4.76
CA GLN A 110 -12.07 0.51 4.67
C GLN A 110 -13.07 -0.32 3.86
N SER A 111 -14.35 -0.11 4.09
CA SER A 111 -15.42 -0.79 3.36
C SER A 111 -15.41 -0.42 1.88
N ILE A 112 -15.19 0.84 1.56
CA ILE A 112 -15.13 1.32 0.19
C ILE A 112 -13.92 0.76 -0.54
N VAL A 113 -12.75 0.75 0.09
CA VAL A 113 -11.54 0.17 -0.49
C VAL A 113 -11.73 -1.33 -0.73
N LYS A 114 -12.25 -2.06 0.25
CA LYS A 114 -12.53 -3.49 0.11
C LYS A 114 -13.49 -3.75 -1.06
N LYS A 115 -14.57 -3.00 -1.16
CA LYS A 115 -15.53 -3.14 -2.24
C LYS A 115 -14.91 -2.84 -3.60
N ALA A 116 -14.09 -1.82 -3.70
CA ALA A 116 -13.40 -1.45 -4.93
C ALA A 116 -12.48 -2.58 -5.41
N VAL A 117 -11.71 -3.18 -4.49
CA VAL A 117 -10.84 -4.32 -4.80
C VAL A 117 -11.65 -5.52 -5.25
N VAL A 118 -12.75 -5.83 -4.56
CA VAL A 118 -13.65 -6.94 -4.94
C VAL A 118 -14.22 -6.71 -6.34
N ASP A 119 -14.68 -5.51 -6.64
CA ASP A 119 -15.21 -5.18 -7.97
C ASP A 119 -14.14 -5.34 -9.05
N ARG A 120 -12.92 -4.90 -8.80
CA ARG A 120 -11.81 -5.07 -9.74
C ARG A 120 -11.50 -6.54 -9.98
N LEU A 121 -11.38 -7.32 -8.92
CA LEU A 121 -11.07 -8.75 -9.00
C LEU A 121 -12.23 -9.53 -9.63
N SER A 122 -13.46 -9.13 -9.37
CA SER A 122 -14.64 -9.72 -9.99
C SER A 122 -14.62 -9.57 -11.51
N GLY A 123 -14.24 -8.39 -11.99
CA GLY A 123 -14.07 -8.14 -13.42
C GLY A 123 -12.92 -8.94 -14.03
N ALA A 124 -11.81 -9.05 -13.32
CA ALA A 124 -10.62 -9.76 -13.80
C ALA A 124 -10.80 -11.28 -13.83
N TYR A 125 -11.46 -11.85 -12.81
CA TYR A 125 -11.57 -13.31 -12.65
C TYR A 125 -12.94 -13.87 -13.02
N GLY A 126 -13.93 -13.01 -13.26
CA GLY A 126 -15.28 -13.47 -13.62
C GLY A 126 -16.02 -14.17 -12.49
N GLN A 127 -15.70 -13.85 -11.24
CA GLN A 127 -16.35 -14.43 -10.06
C GLN A 127 -16.87 -13.34 -9.12
N LYS A 128 -17.99 -13.62 -8.44
CA LYS A 128 -18.62 -12.65 -7.53
C LYS A 128 -18.29 -12.88 -6.06
N TRP A 129 -17.84 -14.08 -5.73
CA TRP A 129 -17.54 -14.47 -4.36
C TRP A 129 -16.10 -14.94 -4.25
N PHE A 130 -15.42 -14.55 -3.18
CA PHE A 130 -14.02 -14.87 -2.94
C PHE A 130 -13.89 -15.65 -1.63
N ALA A 131 -13.32 -16.85 -1.71
CA ALA A 131 -13.15 -17.71 -0.56
C ALA A 131 -12.15 -17.14 0.46
N GLU A 132 -11.20 -16.35 0.00
CA GLU A 132 -10.12 -15.77 0.81
C GLU A 132 -9.41 -16.82 1.68
N ALA A 133 -9.15 -18.00 1.10
CA ALA A 133 -8.57 -19.15 1.79
C ALA A 133 -7.09 -19.37 1.49
N GLY A 134 -6.55 -18.67 0.50
CA GLY A 134 -5.15 -18.80 0.08
C GLY A 134 -4.19 -17.88 0.84
N VAL A 135 -3.15 -17.43 0.14
CA VAL A 135 -2.14 -16.53 0.70
C VAL A 135 -2.79 -15.21 1.12
N LYS A 136 -2.36 -14.68 2.25
CA LYS A 136 -2.88 -13.43 2.78
C LYS A 136 -2.07 -12.24 2.23
N TYR A 137 -2.74 -11.36 1.51
CA TYR A 137 -2.18 -10.07 1.07
C TYR A 137 -2.91 -8.96 1.82
N GLN A 138 -2.31 -8.45 2.88
CA GLN A 138 -2.91 -7.35 3.62
C GLN A 138 -2.78 -6.06 2.81
N ILE A 139 -3.93 -5.46 2.51
CA ILE A 139 -3.99 -4.18 1.81
C ILE A 139 -3.98 -3.08 2.88
N GLU A 140 -3.02 -2.17 2.77
CA GLU A 140 -2.98 -0.99 3.63
C GLU A 140 -3.16 0.25 2.78
N PHE A 141 -3.98 1.17 3.25
CA PHE A 141 -4.15 2.48 2.63
C PHE A 141 -3.92 3.57 3.64
N PHE A 142 -3.40 4.69 3.14
CA PHE A 142 -3.13 5.88 3.95
C PHE A 142 -3.81 7.06 3.31
N ILE A 143 -4.70 7.72 4.04
CA ILE A 143 -5.38 8.93 3.58
C ILE A 143 -4.85 10.09 4.41
N PHE A 144 -4.30 11.09 3.74
CA PHE A 144 -3.84 12.30 4.41
C PHE A 144 -4.14 13.50 3.55
N ASN A 145 -4.35 14.63 4.22
CA ASN A 145 -4.59 15.90 3.56
C ASN A 145 -3.24 16.55 3.28
N ILE A 146 -2.90 16.67 2.00
CA ILE A 146 -1.74 17.44 1.58
C ILE A 146 -2.25 18.83 1.21
N LEU A 147 -1.92 19.81 2.02
CA LEU A 147 -2.15 21.21 1.70
C LEU A 147 -0.98 21.76 0.91
#